data_253505d21f8ba07b96c2f05c70429a15
#
_entry.id   253505d21f8ba07b96c2f05c70429a15
#
_cell.length_a   1.000
_cell.length_b   1.000
_cell.length_c   1.000
_cell.angle_alpha   90.00
_cell.angle_beta   90.00
_cell.angle_gamma   90.00
#
_symmetry.space_group_name_H-M   'P 1'
#
loop_
_entity.id
_entity.type
_entity.pdbx_description
1 polymer ?
#
loop_
_entity_poly.entity_id
_entity_poly.type
_entity_poly.pdbx_seq_one_letter_code
_entity_poly.pdbx_strand_id
1 'polypeptide(L)' 'MSWRAGARLFRDMWPLIQAHVPEADFRAEFVRDLLHFFMDCDMDGTDLRRIHPEIDKALDELGVGEG' A
#
# COMPACT_ATOMS: atom_id res chain seq x y z
N MET A 1 18.91 -0.75 2.23
CA MET A 1 18.30 0.58 2.00
C MET A 1 16.84 0.40 1.60
N SER A 2 15.95 1.26 2.12
CA SER A 2 14.56 1.16 1.75
C SER A 2 14.32 1.82 0.38
N TRP A 3 13.36 1.29 -0.36
CA TRP A 3 12.98 1.81 -1.67
C TRP A 3 11.95 2.94 -1.49
N ARG A 4 12.42 4.12 -1.13
CA ARG A 4 11.54 5.27 -0.89
C ARG A 4 10.77 5.68 -2.15
N ALA A 5 11.39 5.55 -3.31
CA ALA A 5 10.71 5.84 -4.56
C ALA A 5 9.50 4.91 -4.77
N GLY A 6 9.56 3.70 -4.25
CA GLY A 6 8.43 2.76 -4.30
C GLY A 6 7.24 3.25 -3.50
N ALA A 7 7.48 3.78 -2.30
CA ALA A 7 6.40 4.34 -1.49
C ALA A 7 5.75 5.53 -2.18
N ARG A 8 6.56 6.39 -2.77
CA ARG A 8 6.06 7.53 -3.53
C ARG A 8 5.25 7.08 -4.74
N LEU A 9 5.76 6.09 -5.46
CA LEU A 9 5.07 5.53 -6.62
C LEU A 9 3.72 4.94 -6.22
N PHE A 10 3.69 4.18 -5.14
CA PHE A 10 2.45 3.61 -4.65
C PHE A 10 1.43 4.69 -4.29
N ARG A 11 1.89 5.72 -3.58
CA ARG A 11 1.02 6.83 -3.21
C ARG A 11 0.45 7.53 -4.45
N ASP A 12 1.28 7.71 -5.46
CA ASP A 12 0.85 8.38 -6.69
C ASP A 12 -0.09 7.49 -7.52
N MET A 13 0.02 6.16 -7.37
CA MET A 13 -0.87 5.21 -8.03
C MET A 13 -2.23 5.08 -7.33
N TRP A 14 -2.33 5.51 -6.08
CA TRP A 14 -3.53 5.27 -5.28
C TRP A 14 -4.82 5.76 -5.95
N PRO A 15 -4.89 6.98 -6.52
CA PRO A 15 -6.09 7.41 -7.22
C PRO A 15 -6.45 6.53 -8.41
N LEU A 16 -5.44 6.01 -9.10
CA LEU A 16 -5.68 5.10 -10.24
C LEU A 16 -6.25 3.77 -9.75
N ILE A 17 -5.73 3.27 -8.64
CA ILE A 17 -6.22 2.03 -8.04
C ILE A 17 -7.69 2.19 -7.66
N GLN A 18 -8.04 3.31 -7.02
CA GLN A 18 -9.42 3.59 -6.65
C GLN A 18 -10.34 3.69 -7.87
N ALA A 19 -9.85 4.30 -8.95
CA ALA A 19 -10.63 4.50 -10.16
C ALA A 19 -10.88 3.20 -10.94
N HIS A 20 -9.88 2.32 -10.98
CA HIS A 20 -9.94 1.11 -11.80
C HIS A 20 -10.32 -0.15 -11.02
N VAL A 21 -10.29 -0.12 -9.72
CA VAL A 21 -10.74 -1.20 -8.85
C VAL A 21 -11.79 -0.64 -7.89
N PRO A 22 -13.02 -0.39 -8.38
CA PRO A 22 -14.04 0.31 -7.59
C PRO A 22 -14.68 -0.55 -6.51
N GLU A 23 -14.65 -1.88 -6.64
CA GLU A 23 -15.20 -2.78 -5.63
C GLU A 23 -14.28 -2.82 -4.42
N ALA A 24 -14.82 -2.44 -3.25
CA ALA A 24 -14.01 -2.30 -2.04
C ALA A 24 -13.33 -3.61 -1.63
N ASP A 25 -14.03 -4.73 -1.74
CA ASP A 25 -13.46 -6.02 -1.35
C ASP A 25 -12.30 -6.44 -2.26
N PHE A 26 -12.49 -6.29 -3.56
CA PHE A 26 -11.42 -6.59 -4.52
C PHE A 26 -10.26 -5.61 -4.37
N ARG A 27 -10.57 -4.35 -4.10
CA ARG A 27 -9.52 -3.34 -3.92
C ARG A 27 -8.69 -3.65 -2.68
N ALA A 28 -9.32 -4.07 -1.58
CA ALA A 28 -8.60 -4.41 -0.35
C ALA A 28 -7.62 -5.55 -0.59
N GLU A 29 -8.05 -6.58 -1.29
CA GLU A 29 -7.20 -7.73 -1.62
C GLU A 29 -6.07 -7.31 -2.56
N PHE A 30 -6.40 -6.54 -3.60
CA PHE A 30 -5.43 -6.07 -4.58
C PHE A 30 -4.37 -5.20 -3.92
N VAL A 31 -4.79 -4.28 -3.06
CA VAL A 31 -3.88 -3.36 -2.36
C VAL A 31 -2.95 -4.13 -1.44
N ARG A 32 -3.48 -5.11 -0.70
CA ARG A 32 -2.65 -5.95 0.17
C ARG A 32 -1.58 -6.70 -0.63
N ASP A 33 -1.98 -7.32 -1.73
CA ASP A 33 -1.05 -8.06 -2.57
C ASP A 33 0.00 -7.14 -3.19
N LEU A 34 -0.44 -5.97 -3.63
CA LEU A 34 0.47 -4.99 -4.24
C LEU A 34 1.46 -4.43 -3.22
N LEU A 35 0.99 -4.15 -2.00
CA LEU A 35 1.87 -3.71 -0.92
C LEU A 35 2.91 -4.77 -0.58
N HIS A 36 2.49 -6.02 -0.52
CA HIS A 36 3.40 -7.13 -0.28
C HIS A 36 4.49 -7.18 -1.36
N PHE A 37 4.09 -7.04 -2.61
CA PHE A 37 5.03 -7.01 -3.73
C PHE A 37 6.01 -5.86 -3.61
N PHE A 38 5.52 -4.67 -3.29
CA PHE A 38 6.39 -3.49 -3.15
C PHE A 38 7.37 -3.66 -1.98
N MET A 39 6.90 -4.25 -0.86
CA MET A 39 7.77 -4.49 0.28
C MET A 39 8.85 -5.54 -0.04
N ASP A 40 8.53 -6.51 -0.88
CA ASP A 40 9.53 -7.47 -1.36
C ASP A 40 10.61 -6.78 -2.21
N CYS A 41 10.29 -5.62 -2.78
CA CYS A 41 11.23 -4.78 -3.52
C CYS A 41 11.91 -3.73 -2.63
N ASP A 42 11.97 -3.99 -1.33
CA ASP A 42 12.64 -3.13 -0.33
C ASP A 42 11.91 -1.83 0.00
N MET A 43 10.62 -1.69 -0.35
CA MET A 43 9.83 -0.56 0.11
C MET A 43 9.51 -0.74 1.60
N ASP A 44 9.61 0.35 2.38
CA ASP A 44 9.22 0.34 3.77
C ASP A 44 7.74 0.71 3.87
N GLY A 45 6.92 -0.24 4.34
CA GLY A 45 5.48 -0.03 4.46
C GLY A 45 5.11 1.12 5.38
N THR A 46 5.96 1.44 6.37
CA THR A 46 5.68 2.55 7.29
C THR A 46 5.66 3.89 6.58
N ASP A 47 6.32 4.01 5.43
CA ASP A 47 6.30 5.24 4.64
C ASP A 47 4.92 5.53 4.05
N LEU A 48 4.02 4.54 4.04
CA LEU A 48 2.66 4.68 3.51
C LEU A 48 1.60 4.83 4.59
N ARG A 49 2.00 4.91 5.86
CA ARG A 49 1.05 5.14 6.94
C ARG A 49 0.43 6.53 6.84
N ARG A 50 -0.84 6.63 7.24
CA ARG A 50 -1.60 7.88 7.34
C ARG A 50 -1.91 8.54 6.00
N ILE A 51 -1.81 7.78 4.91
CA ILE A 51 -2.21 8.29 3.59
C ILE A 51 -3.69 8.08 3.37
N HIS A 52 -4.18 6.86 3.66
CA HIS A 52 -5.57 6.52 3.46
C HIS A 52 -5.94 5.35 4.38
N PRO A 53 -7.17 5.34 4.95
CA PRO A 53 -7.58 4.25 5.86
C PRO A 53 -7.49 2.87 5.23
N GLU A 54 -7.78 2.72 3.95
CA GLU A 54 -7.69 1.43 3.27
C GLU A 54 -6.25 0.94 3.18
N ILE A 55 -5.30 1.84 2.97
CA ILE A 55 -3.88 1.50 2.96
C ILE A 55 -3.44 1.09 4.36
N ASP A 56 -3.85 1.84 5.38
CA ASP A 56 -3.53 1.51 6.77
C ASP A 56 -4.05 0.13 7.15
N LYS A 57 -5.28 -0.19 6.74
CA LYS A 57 -5.87 -1.49 7.02
C LYS A 57 -5.07 -2.62 6.37
N ALA A 58 -4.66 -2.44 5.13
CA ALA A 58 -3.85 -3.43 4.43
C ALA A 58 -2.49 -3.61 5.11
N LEU A 59 -1.87 -2.52 5.54
CA LEU A 59 -0.60 -2.58 6.27
C LEU A 59 -0.77 -3.31 7.60
N ASP A 60 -1.88 -3.08 8.31
CA ASP A 60 -2.17 -3.80 9.54
C ASP A 60 -2.29 -5.29 9.30
N GLU A 61 -2.97 -5.69 8.23
CA GLU A 61 -3.12 -7.10 7.87
C GLU A 61 -1.79 -7.76 7.52
N LEU A 62 -0.85 -6.98 6.99
CA LEU A 62 0.48 -7.48 6.64
C LEU A 62 1.44 -7.44 7.83
N GLY A 63 0.99 -6.96 8.98
CA GLY A 63 1.81 -6.91 10.19
C GLY A 63 2.83 -5.78 10.21
N VAL A 64 2.61 -4.73 9.42
CA VAL A 64 3.51 -3.58 9.37
C VAL A 64 3.21 -2.66 10.56
N GLY A 65 4.21 -2.43 11.41
CA GLY A 65 4.04 -1.54 12.56
C GLY A 65 3.90 -0.08 12.15
N GLU A 66 3.54 0.76 13.11
CA GLU A 66 3.39 2.19 12.86
C GLU A 66 4.73 2.93 12.91
N GLY A 67 5.78 2.23 13.14
CA GLY A 67 7.11 2.78 13.04
C GLY A 67 7.41 3.96 13.94
#